data_f26f8f7b0fbfc5101353545f0cf46ab5
#
_entry.id   f26f8f7b0fbfc5101353545f0cf46ab5
#
_cell.length_a   1.000
_cell.length_b   1.000
_cell.length_c   1.000
_cell.angle_alpha   90.00
_cell.angle_beta   90.00
_cell.angle_gamma   90.00
#
_symmetry.space_group_name_H-M   'P 1'
#
loop_
_entity.id
_entity.type
_entity.pdbx_description
1 polymer ?
#
loop_
_entity_poly.entity_id
_entity_poly.type
_entity_poly.pdbx_seq_one_letter_code
_entity_poly.pdbx_strand_id
1 'polypeptide(L)'
;MDKKMINFTVGPVQMSKKIRDIGQREIPYFRTEEFSKIMKENEKMICSLAEADDKSKALFLTGSGTSGMEATVLNCFSKEDKVLIINGGSFGQRFVDICKVLDIPFYEIKLNYGEILTKQELEKYSDKGISGLLVNAHETSTGILYDMKMISKFCKKIIYFLLWILLVLLLQMNYHF
;
A
#
# COMPACT_ATOMS: atom_id res chain seq x y z
N MET A 1 11.74 -2.12 40.29
CA MET A 1 11.83 -1.23 39.10
C MET A 1 11.37 -2.04 37.90
N ASP A 2 10.17 -1.80 37.40
CA ASP A 2 9.70 -2.45 36.20
C ASP A 2 10.58 -2.02 35.02
N LYS A 3 11.34 -2.95 34.47
CA LYS A 3 12.12 -2.70 33.24
C LYS A 3 11.13 -2.44 32.12
N LYS A 4 10.98 -1.18 31.71
CA LYS A 4 10.16 -0.81 30.57
C LYS A 4 10.76 -1.47 29.32
N MET A 5 10.08 -2.48 28.79
CA MET A 5 10.49 -3.15 27.54
C MET A 5 10.33 -2.17 26.39
N ILE A 6 11.36 -2.05 25.55
CA ILE A 6 11.33 -1.24 24.33
C ILE A 6 11.12 -2.20 23.16
N ASN A 7 10.08 -1.93 22.36
CA ASN A 7 9.76 -2.73 21.19
C ASN A 7 10.46 -2.13 19.93
N PHE A 8 11.32 -2.90 19.30
CA PHE A 8 12.01 -2.55 18.06
C PHE A 8 11.46 -3.27 16.83
N THR A 9 10.30 -3.91 16.93
CA THR A 9 9.68 -4.55 15.76
C THR A 9 9.20 -3.49 14.75
N VAL A 10 9.18 -3.86 13.46
CA VAL A 10 8.66 -3.01 12.39
C VAL A 10 7.15 -2.76 12.51
N GLY A 11 6.45 -3.61 13.24
CA GLY A 11 5.02 -3.50 13.55
C GLY A 11 4.50 -4.77 14.23
N PRO A 12 3.48 -4.67 15.11
CA PRO A 12 2.93 -3.43 15.67
C PRO A 12 3.93 -2.69 16.57
N VAL A 13 3.94 -1.37 16.46
CA VAL A 13 4.83 -0.51 17.24
C VAL A 13 4.24 -0.17 18.61
N GLN A 14 5.08 0.30 19.56
CA GLN A 14 4.60 0.82 20.82
C GLN A 14 3.80 2.11 20.65
N MET A 15 2.56 2.08 21.08
CA MET A 15 1.70 3.27 21.07
C MET A 15 2.11 4.25 22.17
N SER A 16 2.08 5.54 21.86
CA SER A 16 2.20 6.59 22.86
C SER A 16 1.02 6.54 23.85
N LYS A 17 1.20 7.13 25.05
CA LYS A 17 0.10 7.23 26.02
C LYS A 17 -1.13 7.89 25.40
N LYS A 18 -0.94 8.99 24.65
CA LYS A 18 -2.01 9.74 23.98
C LYS A 18 -2.87 8.85 23.07
N ILE A 19 -2.24 7.98 22.29
CA ILE A 19 -2.96 7.06 21.38
C ILE A 19 -3.70 5.98 22.16
N ARG A 20 -3.09 5.41 23.22
CA ARG A 20 -3.78 4.43 24.09
C ARG A 20 -4.99 5.03 24.79
N ASP A 21 -4.89 6.28 25.24
CA ASP A 21 -6.00 6.99 25.92
C ASP A 21 -7.17 7.22 24.95
N ILE A 22 -6.93 7.38 23.65
CA ILE A 22 -7.99 7.45 22.64
C ILE A 22 -8.72 6.09 22.53
N GLY A 23 -7.96 4.98 22.51
CA GLY A 23 -8.55 3.63 22.46
C GLY A 23 -9.40 3.22 23.67
N GLN A 24 -9.33 3.99 24.78
CA GLN A 24 -10.16 3.77 25.98
C GLN A 24 -11.46 4.57 25.97
N ARG A 25 -11.67 5.46 25.00
CA ARG A 25 -12.88 6.28 24.92
C ARG A 25 -14.04 5.47 24.35
N GLU A 26 -15.25 5.83 24.77
CA GLU A 26 -16.44 5.33 24.11
C GLU A 26 -16.48 5.80 22.66
N ILE A 27 -16.84 4.89 21.77
CA ILE A 27 -16.92 5.16 20.33
C ILE A 27 -18.34 5.64 20.05
N PRO A 28 -18.54 6.79 19.39
CA PRO A 28 -19.85 7.24 18.94
C PRO A 28 -20.50 6.20 18.02
N TYR A 29 -21.82 6.08 18.12
CA TYR A 29 -22.53 5.14 17.23
C TYR A 29 -22.33 5.54 15.76
N PHE A 30 -21.92 4.57 14.93
CA PHE A 30 -21.48 4.82 13.55
C PHE A 30 -22.53 5.43 12.62
N ARG A 31 -23.83 5.38 12.95
CA ARG A 31 -24.92 6.00 12.16
C ARG A 31 -25.33 7.38 12.69
N THR A 32 -24.43 8.12 13.32
CA THR A 32 -24.65 9.48 13.82
C THR A 32 -23.90 10.51 12.99
N GLU A 33 -24.35 11.75 13.06
CA GLU A 33 -23.65 12.89 12.44
C GLU A 33 -22.26 13.09 13.08
N GLU A 34 -22.15 12.86 14.38
CA GLU A 34 -20.88 12.95 15.11
C GLU A 34 -19.84 11.98 14.53
N PHE A 35 -20.21 10.70 14.35
CA PHE A 35 -19.30 9.72 13.73
C PHE A 35 -18.98 10.08 12.29
N SER A 36 -19.96 10.52 11.52
CA SER A 36 -19.76 10.96 10.12
C SER A 36 -18.78 12.13 10.03
N LYS A 37 -18.83 13.06 11.00
CA LYS A 37 -17.89 14.18 11.07
C LYS A 37 -16.47 13.70 11.34
N ILE A 38 -16.28 12.79 12.30
CA ILE A 38 -14.96 12.18 12.59
C ILE A 38 -14.39 11.51 11.34
N MET A 39 -15.21 10.72 10.62
CA MET A 39 -14.74 10.02 9.42
C MET A 39 -14.34 10.99 8.30
N LYS A 40 -15.11 12.08 8.08
CA LYS A 40 -14.76 13.10 7.08
C LYS A 40 -13.49 13.87 7.46
N GLU A 41 -13.28 14.15 8.74
CA GLU A 41 -12.04 14.77 9.22
C GLU A 41 -10.84 13.84 9.01
N ASN A 42 -11.00 12.54 9.30
CA ASN A 42 -9.96 11.54 9.05
C ASN A 42 -9.63 11.42 7.56
N GLU A 43 -10.65 11.37 6.69
CA GLU A 43 -10.47 11.37 5.23
C GLU A 43 -9.64 12.58 4.78
N LYS A 44 -10.02 13.77 5.22
CA LYS A 44 -9.32 15.01 4.89
C LYS A 44 -7.86 14.99 5.36
N MET A 45 -7.62 14.52 6.59
CA MET A 45 -6.26 14.43 7.13
C MET A 45 -5.39 13.45 6.34
N ILE A 46 -5.92 12.28 5.97
CA ILE A 46 -5.18 11.27 5.18
C ILE A 46 -4.91 11.78 3.77
N CYS A 47 -5.89 12.38 3.09
CA CYS A 47 -5.68 12.97 1.77
C CYS A 47 -4.62 14.09 1.81
N SER A 48 -4.65 14.95 2.83
CA SER A 48 -3.64 15.99 3.02
C SER A 48 -2.25 15.41 3.30
N LEU A 49 -2.16 14.36 4.11
CA LEU A 49 -0.88 13.69 4.41
C LEU A 49 -0.28 13.01 3.17
N ALA A 50 -1.15 12.48 2.32
CA ALA A 50 -0.76 11.85 1.05
C ALA A 50 -0.52 12.85 -0.10
N GLU A 51 -0.62 14.16 0.16
CA GLU A 51 -0.54 15.21 -0.87
C GLU A 51 -1.48 14.93 -2.07
N ALA A 52 -2.63 14.30 -1.77
CA ALA A 52 -3.61 13.93 -2.77
C ALA A 52 -4.42 15.15 -3.25
N ASP A 53 -4.93 15.10 -4.47
CA ASP A 53 -5.75 16.17 -5.03
C ASP A 53 -7.13 16.26 -4.36
N ASP A 54 -7.86 17.35 -4.62
CA ASP A 54 -9.17 17.62 -4.01
C ASP A 54 -10.28 16.64 -4.44
N LYS A 55 -10.04 15.82 -5.47
CA LYS A 55 -10.97 14.79 -5.96
C LYS A 55 -10.71 13.44 -5.32
N SER A 56 -9.58 13.29 -4.65
CA SER A 56 -9.18 12.05 -4.00
C SER A 56 -10.05 11.73 -2.80
N LYS A 57 -10.22 10.44 -2.53
CA LYS A 57 -11.00 9.90 -1.43
C LYS A 57 -10.18 8.90 -0.63
N ALA A 58 -10.33 8.91 0.69
CA ALA A 58 -9.78 7.90 1.57
C ALA A 58 -10.88 6.94 2.02
N LEU A 59 -10.66 5.65 1.80
CA LEU A 59 -11.53 4.58 2.26
C LEU A 59 -10.88 3.87 3.45
N PHE A 60 -11.64 3.68 4.52
CA PHE A 60 -11.16 3.02 5.74
C PHE A 60 -11.74 1.62 5.82
N LEU A 61 -10.88 0.61 5.74
CA LEU A 61 -11.25 -0.79 5.87
C LEU A 61 -10.76 -1.31 7.23
N THR A 62 -11.66 -1.93 7.98
CA THR A 62 -11.28 -2.65 9.20
C THR A 62 -10.67 -3.99 8.81
N GLY A 63 -9.37 -4.16 9.04
CA GLY A 63 -8.66 -5.38 8.68
C GLY A 63 -7.14 -5.22 8.73
N SER A 64 -6.45 -6.19 8.17
CA SER A 64 -5.00 -6.16 8.02
C SER A 64 -4.58 -5.42 6.74
N GLY A 65 -3.28 -5.08 6.63
CA GLY A 65 -2.72 -4.59 5.36
C GLY A 65 -2.96 -5.55 4.19
N THR A 66 -2.97 -6.85 4.44
CA THR A 66 -3.31 -7.87 3.41
C THR A 66 -4.77 -7.73 2.95
N SER A 67 -5.70 -7.45 3.86
CA SER A 67 -7.10 -7.18 3.48
C SER A 67 -7.23 -5.94 2.58
N GLY A 68 -6.41 -4.91 2.84
CA GLY A 68 -6.33 -3.74 1.97
C GLY A 68 -5.77 -4.07 0.59
N MET A 69 -4.72 -4.91 0.51
CA MET A 69 -4.17 -5.41 -0.76
C MET A 69 -5.24 -6.15 -1.58
N GLU A 70 -5.91 -7.11 -0.96
CA GLU A 70 -6.97 -7.90 -1.58
C GLU A 70 -8.14 -7.02 -2.05
N ALA A 71 -8.64 -6.15 -1.18
CA ALA A 71 -9.73 -5.23 -1.52
C ALA A 71 -9.37 -4.36 -2.72
N THR A 72 -8.13 -3.87 -2.78
CA THR A 72 -7.70 -3.01 -3.89
C THR A 72 -7.59 -3.80 -5.19
N VAL A 73 -6.97 -4.97 -5.18
CA VAL A 73 -6.85 -5.81 -6.37
C VAL A 73 -8.23 -6.22 -6.88
N LEU A 74 -9.12 -6.67 -5.99
CA LEU A 74 -10.48 -7.12 -6.32
C LEU A 74 -11.35 -6.00 -6.94
N ASN A 75 -11.15 -4.75 -6.51
CA ASN A 75 -11.95 -3.63 -7.01
C ASN A 75 -11.36 -2.93 -8.24
N CYS A 76 -10.06 -3.09 -8.50
CA CYS A 76 -9.39 -2.40 -9.59
C CYS A 76 -9.17 -3.26 -10.83
N PHE A 77 -9.19 -4.59 -10.69
CA PHE A 77 -8.86 -5.51 -11.78
C PHE A 77 -9.85 -6.67 -11.89
N SER A 78 -9.95 -7.20 -13.09
CA SER A 78 -10.79 -8.33 -13.47
C SER A 78 -9.95 -9.43 -14.14
N LYS A 79 -10.58 -10.55 -14.51
CA LYS A 79 -9.92 -11.64 -15.28
C LYS A 79 -9.52 -11.23 -16.69
N GLU A 80 -10.05 -10.13 -17.19
CA GLU A 80 -9.74 -9.58 -18.52
C GLU A 80 -8.51 -8.66 -18.48
N ASP A 81 -8.13 -8.22 -17.29
CA ASP A 81 -6.94 -7.41 -17.06
C ASP A 81 -5.67 -8.25 -17.00
N LYS A 82 -4.55 -7.60 -17.23
CA LYS A 82 -3.24 -8.18 -17.01
C LYS A 82 -2.37 -7.23 -16.20
N VAL A 83 -1.90 -7.65 -15.06
CA VAL A 83 -1.11 -6.81 -14.17
C VAL A 83 0.37 -7.21 -14.16
N LEU A 84 1.24 -6.26 -13.88
CA LEU A 84 2.65 -6.49 -13.62
C LEU A 84 2.89 -6.42 -12.10
N ILE A 85 3.48 -7.45 -11.53
CA ILE A 85 3.78 -7.53 -10.10
C ILE A 85 5.28 -7.42 -9.87
N ILE A 86 5.70 -6.52 -8.98
CA ILE A 86 7.08 -6.47 -8.49
C ILE A 86 7.13 -7.27 -7.19
N ASN A 87 7.86 -8.40 -7.25
CA ASN A 87 7.99 -9.35 -6.15
C ASN A 87 9.45 -9.44 -5.69
N GLY A 88 9.82 -8.63 -4.70
CA GLY A 88 11.14 -8.67 -4.07
C GLY A 88 11.13 -9.21 -2.64
N GLY A 89 10.02 -9.82 -2.20
CA GLY A 89 9.90 -10.39 -0.86
C GLY A 89 8.51 -10.91 -0.54
N SER A 90 8.24 -11.13 0.74
CA SER A 90 6.99 -11.77 1.20
C SER A 90 5.73 -10.93 0.93
N PHE A 91 5.86 -9.60 0.87
CA PHE A 91 4.70 -8.75 0.54
C PHE A 91 4.46 -8.67 -0.96
N GLY A 92 5.51 -8.67 -1.80
CA GLY A 92 5.36 -8.85 -3.24
C GLY A 92 4.74 -10.20 -3.58
N GLN A 93 5.15 -11.28 -2.89
CA GLN A 93 4.56 -12.60 -3.04
C GLN A 93 3.05 -12.63 -2.74
N ARG A 94 2.57 -11.84 -1.76
CA ARG A 94 1.13 -11.75 -1.48
C ARG A 94 0.32 -11.23 -2.66
N PHE A 95 0.80 -10.26 -3.41
CA PHE A 95 0.12 -9.83 -4.64
C PHE A 95 0.02 -10.97 -5.66
N VAL A 96 1.09 -11.75 -5.81
CA VAL A 96 1.07 -12.95 -6.67
C VAL A 96 0.00 -13.94 -6.21
N ASP A 97 -0.07 -14.21 -4.91
CA ASP A 97 -1.04 -15.15 -4.36
C ASP A 97 -2.48 -14.64 -4.48
N ILE A 98 -2.72 -13.34 -4.24
CA ILE A 98 -4.03 -12.71 -4.42
C ILE A 98 -4.47 -12.82 -5.88
N CYS A 99 -3.61 -12.48 -6.85
CA CYS A 99 -3.93 -12.57 -8.27
C CYS A 99 -4.23 -14.01 -8.70
N LYS A 100 -3.51 -15.00 -8.16
CA LYS A 100 -3.80 -16.42 -8.40
C LYS A 100 -5.17 -16.84 -7.88
N VAL A 101 -5.52 -16.43 -6.66
CA VAL A 101 -6.82 -16.77 -6.03
C VAL A 101 -7.98 -16.11 -6.79
N LEU A 102 -7.78 -14.90 -7.31
CA LEU A 102 -8.79 -14.16 -8.04
C LEU A 102 -8.80 -14.47 -9.55
N ASP A 103 -7.95 -15.37 -10.03
CA ASP A 103 -7.76 -15.70 -11.45
C ASP A 103 -7.44 -14.45 -12.31
N ILE A 104 -6.70 -13.49 -11.78
CA ILE A 104 -6.26 -12.29 -12.50
C ILE A 104 -4.94 -12.60 -13.22
N PRO A 105 -4.86 -12.49 -14.55
CA PRO A 105 -3.62 -12.71 -15.29
C PRO A 105 -2.53 -11.72 -14.89
N PHE A 106 -1.30 -12.20 -14.71
CA PHE A 106 -0.19 -11.34 -14.34
C PHE A 106 1.14 -11.73 -14.95
N TYR A 107 2.02 -10.76 -15.06
CA TYR A 107 3.45 -10.94 -15.16
C TYR A 107 4.12 -10.67 -13.83
N GLU A 108 5.20 -11.35 -13.54
CA GLU A 108 5.96 -11.20 -12.30
C GLU A 108 7.41 -10.81 -12.62
N ILE A 109 7.87 -9.70 -12.01
CA ILE A 109 9.29 -9.41 -11.88
C ILE A 109 9.71 -9.94 -10.52
N LYS A 110 10.29 -11.13 -10.53
CA LYS A 110 10.78 -11.78 -9.31
C LYS A 110 12.23 -11.36 -9.06
N LEU A 111 12.44 -10.68 -7.94
CA LEU A 111 13.75 -10.24 -7.48
C LEU A 111 14.24 -11.15 -6.35
N ASN A 112 15.54 -11.34 -6.26
CA ASN A 112 16.14 -11.98 -5.11
C ASN A 112 16.10 -11.05 -3.89
N TYR A 113 16.23 -11.59 -2.69
CA TYR A 113 16.26 -10.78 -1.47
C TYR A 113 17.45 -9.82 -1.51
N GLY A 114 17.16 -8.52 -1.39
CA GLY A 114 18.13 -7.44 -1.49
C GLY A 114 18.45 -6.96 -2.90
N GLU A 115 17.87 -7.56 -3.93
CA GLU A 115 18.03 -7.14 -5.32
C GLU A 115 17.23 -5.87 -5.61
N ILE A 116 17.85 -4.94 -6.33
CA ILE A 116 17.23 -3.64 -6.69
C ILE A 116 16.59 -3.76 -8.06
N LEU A 117 15.32 -3.36 -8.16
CA LEU A 117 14.61 -3.26 -9.43
C LEU A 117 15.29 -2.23 -10.35
N THR A 118 15.56 -2.63 -11.57
CA THR A 118 16.15 -1.76 -12.59
C THR A 118 15.12 -1.28 -13.62
N LYS A 119 15.42 -0.13 -14.25
CA LYS A 119 14.60 0.37 -15.36
C LYS A 119 14.54 -0.62 -16.53
N GLN A 120 15.65 -1.31 -16.82
CA GLN A 120 15.73 -2.28 -17.90
C GLN A 120 14.80 -3.48 -17.68
N GLU A 121 14.62 -3.91 -16.43
CA GLU A 121 13.66 -4.98 -16.09
C GLU A 121 12.22 -4.55 -16.32
N LEU A 122 11.86 -3.32 -15.95
CA LEU A 122 10.53 -2.77 -16.26
C LEU A 122 10.29 -2.66 -17.76
N GLU A 123 11.25 -2.16 -18.50
CA GLU A 123 11.13 -1.92 -19.96
C GLU A 123 10.87 -3.20 -20.76
N LYS A 124 11.24 -4.39 -20.26
CA LYS A 124 10.90 -5.69 -20.88
C LYS A 124 9.39 -5.94 -21.00
N TYR A 125 8.59 -5.18 -20.26
CA TYR A 125 7.14 -5.34 -20.20
C TYR A 125 6.37 -4.20 -20.89
N SER A 126 7.07 -3.30 -21.59
CA SER A 126 6.47 -2.09 -22.18
C SER A 126 5.40 -2.38 -23.23
N ASP A 127 5.51 -3.51 -23.92
CA ASP A 127 4.65 -3.93 -25.05
C ASP A 127 3.71 -5.10 -24.70
N LYS A 128 3.57 -5.41 -23.40
CA LYS A 128 2.85 -6.61 -22.95
C LYS A 128 1.35 -6.41 -22.71
N GLY A 129 0.81 -5.23 -22.98
CA GLY A 129 -0.62 -4.93 -22.78
C GLY A 129 -1.03 -4.99 -21.32
N ILE A 130 -0.23 -4.38 -20.44
CA ILE A 130 -0.44 -4.39 -18.99
C ILE A 130 -1.45 -3.30 -18.63
N SER A 131 -2.50 -3.66 -17.88
CA SER A 131 -3.53 -2.74 -17.37
C SER A 131 -3.09 -2.02 -16.10
N GLY A 132 -2.26 -2.66 -15.26
CA GLY A 132 -1.83 -2.09 -13.98
C GLY A 132 -0.52 -2.68 -13.46
N LEU A 133 0.09 -1.98 -12.51
CA LEU A 133 1.31 -2.41 -11.82
C LEU A 133 1.05 -2.48 -10.32
N LEU A 134 1.41 -3.60 -9.69
CA LEU A 134 1.27 -3.87 -8.27
C LEU A 134 2.66 -3.87 -7.62
N VAL A 135 2.85 -3.02 -6.61
CA VAL A 135 4.12 -2.92 -5.89
C VAL A 135 3.92 -2.50 -4.44
N ASN A 136 4.70 -3.05 -3.53
CA ASN A 136 4.87 -2.48 -2.19
C ASN A 136 6.02 -1.47 -2.28
N ALA A 137 5.77 -0.18 -2.07
CA ALA A 137 6.81 0.84 -2.17
C ALA A 137 8.01 0.51 -1.27
N HIS A 138 7.74 -0.04 -0.11
CA HIS A 138 8.73 -0.58 0.82
C HIS A 138 8.45 -2.07 1.05
N GLU A 139 9.33 -2.93 0.57
CA GLU A 139 9.26 -4.36 0.85
C GLU A 139 9.81 -4.63 2.27
N THR A 140 8.90 -4.66 3.22
CA THR A 140 9.23 -4.74 4.66
C THR A 140 10.02 -6.00 5.03
N SER A 141 9.80 -7.10 4.31
CA SER A 141 10.49 -8.38 4.59
C SER A 141 11.98 -8.37 4.24
N THR A 142 12.40 -7.47 3.35
CA THR A 142 13.79 -7.34 2.88
C THR A 142 14.40 -5.98 3.17
N GLY A 143 13.58 -5.00 3.57
CA GLY A 143 14.02 -3.62 3.83
C GLY A 143 14.26 -2.80 2.55
N ILE A 144 13.86 -3.29 1.39
CA ILE A 144 14.05 -2.60 0.10
C ILE A 144 13.00 -1.50 -0.06
N LEU A 145 13.47 -0.29 -0.34
CA LEU A 145 12.68 0.83 -0.79
C LEU A 145 12.85 0.97 -2.31
N TYR A 146 11.77 0.77 -3.05
CA TYR A 146 11.81 0.90 -4.51
C TYR A 146 11.84 2.38 -4.96
N ASP A 147 12.50 2.64 -6.09
CA ASP A 147 12.45 3.96 -6.74
C ASP A 147 11.07 4.18 -7.38
N MET A 148 10.16 4.74 -6.58
CA MET A 148 8.79 5.02 -7.01
C MET A 148 8.72 6.08 -8.12
N LYS A 149 9.72 6.96 -8.25
CA LYS A 149 9.80 7.92 -9.35
C LYS A 149 10.09 7.22 -10.68
N MET A 150 10.99 6.23 -10.67
CA MET A 150 11.26 5.39 -11.83
C MET A 150 10.02 4.59 -12.24
N ILE A 151 9.37 3.93 -11.27
CA ILE A 151 8.16 3.13 -11.51
C ILE A 151 7.02 4.00 -12.03
N SER A 152 6.77 5.15 -11.42
CA SER A 152 5.73 6.10 -11.86
C SER A 152 5.97 6.60 -13.29
N LYS A 153 7.23 6.92 -13.66
CA LYS A 153 7.57 7.31 -15.03
C LYS A 153 7.30 6.20 -16.04
N PHE A 154 7.58 4.95 -15.67
CA PHE A 154 7.25 3.79 -16.50
C PHE A 154 5.72 3.67 -16.66
N CYS A 155 4.97 3.71 -15.57
CA CYS A 155 3.51 3.59 -15.60
C CYS A 155 2.86 4.69 -16.42
N LYS A 156 3.26 5.94 -16.28
CA LYS A 156 2.72 7.07 -17.09
C LYS A 156 2.83 6.89 -18.59
N LYS A 157 3.75 6.06 -19.05
CA LYS A 157 3.95 5.79 -20.50
C LYS A 157 3.05 4.67 -21.02
N ILE A 158 2.66 3.70 -20.16
CA ILE A 158 2.20 2.39 -20.65
C ILE A 158 0.96 1.90 -19.92
N ILE A 159 0.69 2.37 -18.71
CA ILE A 159 -0.29 1.79 -17.79
C ILE A 159 -1.27 2.85 -17.34
N TYR A 160 -2.56 2.50 -17.33
CA TYR A 160 -3.61 3.39 -16.81
C TYR A 160 -3.70 3.38 -15.28
N PHE A 161 -3.15 2.36 -14.60
CA PHE A 161 -3.32 2.15 -13.17
C PHE A 161 -2.02 1.74 -12.48
N LEU A 162 -1.48 2.59 -11.62
CA LEU A 162 -0.41 2.25 -10.69
C LEU A 162 -1.00 2.04 -9.29
N LEU A 163 -0.95 0.80 -8.81
CA LEU A 163 -1.32 0.47 -7.46
C LEU A 163 -0.07 0.23 -6.63
N TRP A 164 0.10 1.01 -5.59
CA TRP A 164 1.20 0.84 -4.67
C TRP A 164 0.73 0.88 -3.22
N ILE A 165 1.38 0.08 -2.37
CA ILE A 165 1.06 -0.02 -0.95
C ILE A 165 2.15 0.59 -0.12
N LEU A 166 1.74 1.47 0.77
CA LEU A 166 2.56 2.14 1.78
C LEU A 166 2.14 1.64 3.16
N LEU A 167 2.61 0.46 3.56
CA LEU A 167 2.22 -0.11 4.85
C LEU A 167 2.85 0.61 6.06
N VAL A 168 4.01 1.25 5.90
CA VAL A 168 4.77 1.81 7.04
C VAL A 168 5.32 3.21 6.77
N LEU A 169 5.30 3.69 5.53
CA LEU A 169 6.11 4.83 5.09
C LEU A 169 5.42 6.19 5.10
N LEU A 170 4.08 6.25 5.08
CA LEU A 170 3.34 7.52 5.00
C LEU A 170 3.67 8.51 6.12
N LEU A 171 4.16 8.02 7.25
CA LEU A 171 4.49 8.83 8.42
C LEU A 171 6.00 9.08 8.62
N GLN A 172 6.86 8.49 7.81
CA GLN A 172 8.31 8.52 8.03
C GLN A 172 9.12 9.25 6.98
N MET A 173 8.54 9.55 5.82
CA MET A 173 9.26 10.17 4.71
C MET A 173 8.43 11.23 4.00
N ASN A 174 9.00 12.41 3.77
CA ASN A 174 8.45 13.40 2.86
C ASN A 174 8.59 12.87 1.42
N TYR A 175 7.58 12.20 0.91
CA TYR A 175 7.49 11.83 -0.49
C TYR A 175 6.92 13.02 -1.29
N HIS A 176 7.78 13.70 -2.02
CA HIS A 176 7.36 14.58 -3.11
C HIS A 176 7.17 13.70 -4.37
N PHE A 177 5.93 13.54 -4.80
CA PHE A 177 5.53 12.80 -6.00
C PHE A 177 5.60 13.66 -7.28
#